data_f872d08675e26f26709dde364c6ddb56
#
_entry.id   f872d08675e26f26709dde364c6ddb56
#
_cell.length_a   1.000
_cell.length_b   1.000
_cell.length_c   1.000
_cell.angle_alpha   90.00
_cell.angle_beta   90.00
_cell.angle_gamma   90.00
#
_symmetry.space_group_name_H-M   'P 1'
#
loop_
_entity.id
_entity.type
_entity.pdbx_description
1 polymer ?
#
loop_
_entity_poly.entity_id
_entity_poly.type
_entity_poly.pdbx_seq_one_letter_code
_entity_poly.pdbx_strand_id
1 'polypeptide(L)'
;MECEFPTVNSSSEEIREIFAQTKTIVIIGLSPDPTKASYRVAKYLKEHNFTIIPVYPKEEEILGEKVYRSLAEIPFAVDMVNIFRKPDALVAVAEAVLARGDVKCFWAQQGIVNNEAARMVEKAGLKVVQNRCTMVEHAAL
;
A
#
# COMPACT_ATOMS: atom_id res chain seq x y z
N MET A 1 -2.68 3.17 -24.61
CA MET A 1 -1.65 3.21 -23.58
C MET A 1 -1.28 1.79 -23.17
N GLU A 2 -0.03 1.50 -23.20
CA GLU A 2 0.42 0.17 -22.81
C GLU A 2 0.52 0.07 -21.29
N CYS A 3 0.07 -1.07 -20.75
CA CYS A 3 0.25 -1.39 -19.33
C CYS A 3 1.59 -2.08 -19.16
N GLU A 4 2.35 -1.67 -18.13
CA GLU A 4 3.54 -2.40 -17.74
C GLU A 4 3.16 -3.75 -17.14
N PHE A 5 4.01 -4.73 -17.35
CA PHE A 5 3.94 -5.97 -16.59
C PHE A 5 4.93 -5.89 -15.43
N PRO A 6 4.59 -6.40 -14.25
CA PRO A 6 5.49 -6.35 -13.13
C PRO A 6 6.72 -7.23 -13.37
N THR A 7 7.91 -6.62 -13.36
CA THR A 7 9.18 -7.33 -13.44
C THR A 7 9.78 -7.56 -12.05
N VAL A 8 9.25 -6.85 -11.05
CA VAL A 8 9.60 -7.02 -9.63
C VAL A 8 8.31 -7.37 -8.92
N ASN A 9 8.27 -8.54 -8.30
CA ASN A 9 7.08 -8.97 -7.57
C ASN A 9 7.47 -10.05 -6.55
N SER A 10 6.51 -10.41 -5.71
CA SER A 10 6.68 -11.42 -4.67
C SER A 10 5.93 -12.71 -5.00
N SER A 11 6.46 -13.83 -4.56
CA SER A 11 5.80 -15.12 -4.68
C SER A 11 4.65 -15.25 -3.67
N SER A 12 3.82 -16.27 -3.83
CA SER A 12 2.74 -16.56 -2.88
C SER A 12 3.26 -16.79 -1.46
N GLU A 13 4.41 -17.47 -1.33
CA GLU A 13 5.03 -17.69 -0.02
C GLU A 13 5.52 -16.40 0.59
N GLU A 14 6.13 -15.52 -0.20
CA GLU A 14 6.58 -14.22 0.27
C GLU A 14 5.40 -13.36 0.70
N ILE A 15 4.30 -13.41 -0.04
CA ILE A 15 3.07 -12.68 0.32
C ILE A 15 2.53 -13.16 1.66
N ARG A 16 2.54 -14.46 1.92
CA ARG A 16 2.14 -15.02 3.20
C ARG A 16 3.00 -14.45 4.34
N GLU A 17 4.31 -14.43 4.15
CA GLU A 17 5.25 -13.88 5.14
C GLU A 17 5.02 -12.38 5.36
N ILE A 18 4.75 -11.64 4.28
CA ILE A 18 4.47 -10.21 4.36
C ILE A 18 3.29 -9.96 5.29
N PHE A 19 2.18 -10.67 5.10
CA PHE A 19 1.01 -10.50 5.97
C PHE A 19 1.28 -10.94 7.41
N ALA A 20 2.06 -12.00 7.60
CA ALA A 20 2.40 -12.49 8.94
C ALA A 20 3.20 -11.46 9.75
N GLN A 21 3.95 -10.60 9.08
CA GLN A 21 4.80 -9.59 9.71
C GLN A 21 4.19 -8.19 9.70
N THR A 22 2.98 -8.04 9.14
CA THR A 22 2.35 -6.74 8.97
C THR A 22 1.29 -6.52 10.04
N LYS A 23 1.35 -5.36 10.71
CA LYS A 23 0.29 -4.88 11.61
C LYS A 23 -0.30 -3.58 11.10
N THR A 24 0.54 -2.66 10.66
CA THR A 24 0.15 -1.31 10.28
C THR A 24 0.27 -1.14 8.77
N ILE A 25 -0.84 -0.80 8.15
CA ILE A 25 -0.93 -0.60 6.69
C ILE A 25 -1.40 0.82 6.41
N VAL A 26 -0.56 1.59 5.73
CA VAL A 26 -0.96 2.89 5.21
C VAL A 26 -1.65 2.67 3.87
N ILE A 27 -2.84 3.24 3.72
CA ILE A 27 -3.60 3.18 2.47
C ILE A 27 -3.49 4.53 1.79
N ILE A 28 -2.67 4.63 0.75
CA ILE A 28 -2.50 5.88 -0.01
C ILE A 28 -3.59 5.95 -1.06
N GLY A 29 -4.38 7.02 -1.02
CA GLY A 29 -5.51 7.19 -1.91
C GLY A 29 -6.77 6.51 -1.41
N LEU A 30 -6.91 6.34 -0.10
CA LEU A 30 -8.12 5.79 0.49
C LEU A 30 -9.27 6.78 0.36
N SER A 31 -10.22 6.46 -0.54
CA SER A 31 -11.40 7.29 -0.77
C SER A 31 -12.41 7.15 0.37
N PRO A 32 -13.11 8.24 0.74
CA PRO A 32 -14.21 8.16 1.69
C PRO A 32 -15.49 7.55 1.09
N ASP A 33 -15.52 7.35 -0.22
CA ASP A 33 -16.68 6.81 -0.93
C ASP A 33 -16.75 5.28 -0.78
N PRO A 34 -17.80 4.75 -0.10
CA PRO A 34 -17.91 3.31 0.14
C PRO A 34 -18.01 2.45 -1.12
N THR A 35 -18.30 3.06 -2.28
CA THR A 35 -18.38 2.34 -3.55
C THR A 35 -17.01 2.12 -4.21
N LYS A 36 -15.97 2.80 -3.71
CA LYS A 36 -14.62 2.69 -4.28
C LYS A 36 -13.87 1.47 -3.72
N ALA A 37 -13.04 0.88 -4.57
CA ALA A 37 -12.24 -0.29 -4.20
C ALA A 37 -11.34 -0.01 -2.99
N SER A 38 -10.72 1.16 -2.94
CA SER A 38 -9.84 1.52 -1.82
C SER A 38 -10.56 1.50 -0.48
N TYR A 39 -11.81 1.96 -0.45
CA TYR A 39 -12.61 1.93 0.76
C TYR A 39 -12.93 0.49 1.19
N ARG A 40 -13.40 -0.34 0.23
CA ARG A 40 -13.77 -1.73 0.52
C ARG A 40 -12.57 -2.54 1.01
N VAL A 41 -11.43 -2.35 0.38
CA VAL A 41 -10.18 -3.04 0.77
C VAL A 41 -9.74 -2.61 2.17
N ALA A 42 -9.72 -1.30 2.43
CA ALA A 42 -9.33 -0.77 3.74
C ALA A 42 -10.27 -1.27 4.84
N LYS A 43 -11.58 -1.29 4.57
CA LYS A 43 -12.57 -1.81 5.52
C LYS A 43 -12.32 -3.28 5.84
N TYR A 44 -12.07 -4.10 4.82
CA TYR A 44 -11.75 -5.51 4.99
C TYR A 44 -10.50 -5.69 5.87
N LEU A 45 -9.43 -4.96 5.57
CA LEU A 45 -8.19 -5.07 6.32
C LEU A 45 -8.38 -4.67 7.78
N LYS A 46 -9.13 -3.60 8.03
CA LYS A 46 -9.46 -3.18 9.39
C LYS A 46 -10.24 -4.25 10.14
N GLU A 47 -11.20 -4.89 9.48
CA GLU A 47 -12.01 -5.96 10.05
C GLU A 47 -11.19 -7.22 10.33
N HIS A 48 -10.04 -7.38 9.68
CA HIS A 48 -9.13 -8.50 9.86
C HIS A 48 -7.93 -8.15 10.72
N ASN A 49 -8.09 -7.19 11.62
CA ASN A 49 -7.14 -6.84 12.69
C ASN A 49 -5.87 -6.11 12.24
N PHE A 50 -5.87 -5.56 11.04
CA PHE A 50 -4.81 -4.64 10.65
C PHE A 50 -5.15 -3.23 11.13
N THR A 51 -4.14 -2.50 11.56
CA THR A 51 -4.28 -1.05 11.81
C THR A 51 -4.13 -0.36 10.47
N ILE A 52 -5.19 0.29 10.00
CA ILE A 52 -5.13 1.02 8.75
C ILE A 52 -4.98 2.51 8.99
N ILE A 53 -4.19 3.17 8.15
CA ILE A 53 -3.91 4.60 8.26
C ILE A 53 -4.20 5.25 6.91
N PRO A 54 -5.25 6.07 6.82
CA PRO A 54 -5.59 6.73 5.56
C PRO A 54 -4.63 7.86 5.21
N VAL A 55 -4.19 7.91 3.94
CA VAL A 55 -3.55 9.09 3.37
C VAL A 55 -4.43 9.56 2.22
N TYR A 56 -4.96 10.78 2.33
CA TYR A 56 -5.90 11.32 1.38
C TYR A 56 -5.82 12.85 1.42
N PRO A 57 -6.07 13.54 0.29
CA PRO A 57 -5.93 15.01 0.24
C PRO A 57 -7.04 15.78 0.94
N LYS A 58 -8.12 15.11 1.30
CA LYS A 58 -9.31 15.72 1.94
C LYS A 58 -9.71 14.89 3.14
N GLU A 59 -10.76 15.29 3.83
CA GLU A 59 -11.33 14.61 4.98
C GLU A 59 -10.44 14.66 6.23
N GLU A 60 -11.07 14.68 7.38
CA GLU A 60 -10.40 14.58 8.68
C GLU A 60 -10.31 13.11 9.13
N GLU A 61 -11.29 12.31 8.72
CA GLU A 61 -11.45 10.95 9.18
C GLU A 61 -12.07 10.08 8.08
N ILE A 62 -11.57 8.85 7.91
CA ILE A 62 -12.13 7.84 7.02
C ILE A 62 -12.13 6.52 7.77
N LEU A 63 -13.25 5.80 7.77
CA LEU A 63 -13.39 4.54 8.50
C LEU A 63 -13.07 4.66 9.99
N GLY A 64 -13.33 5.81 10.59
CA GLY A 64 -13.03 6.06 11.99
C GLY A 64 -11.56 6.32 12.28
N GLU A 65 -10.71 6.42 11.26
CA GLU A 65 -9.28 6.63 11.42
C GLU A 65 -8.88 8.03 10.95
N LYS A 66 -7.95 8.64 11.67
CA LYS A 66 -7.43 9.96 11.31
C LYS A 66 -6.74 9.91 9.94
N VAL A 67 -7.07 10.89 9.09
CA VAL A 67 -6.48 11.05 7.77
C VAL A 67 -5.22 11.91 7.85
N TYR A 68 -4.15 11.42 7.19
CA TYR A 68 -2.91 12.19 7.01
C TYR A 68 -2.80 12.65 5.56
N ARG A 69 -2.12 13.76 5.34
CA ARG A 69 -1.94 14.33 3.99
C ARG A 69 -0.74 13.73 3.27
N SER A 70 0.21 13.18 4.02
CA SER A 70 1.41 12.56 3.44
C SER A 70 1.95 11.49 4.38
N LEU A 71 2.79 10.60 3.83
CA LEU A 71 3.51 9.59 4.62
C LEU A 71 4.39 10.23 5.69
N ALA A 72 5.03 11.35 5.37
CA ALA A 72 5.95 12.02 6.27
C ALA A 72 5.29 12.49 7.56
N GLU A 73 3.98 12.77 7.53
CA GLU A 73 3.25 13.26 8.70
C GLU A 73 2.92 12.18 9.72
N ILE A 74 2.99 10.91 9.33
CA ILE A 74 2.60 9.79 10.21
C ILE A 74 3.65 9.60 11.30
N PRO A 75 3.29 9.75 12.59
CA PRO A 75 4.30 9.80 13.66
C PRO A 75 4.68 8.45 14.28
N PHE A 76 4.17 7.36 13.76
CA PHE A 76 4.46 6.01 14.29
C PHE A 76 4.91 5.08 13.18
N ALA A 77 5.38 3.88 13.56
CA ALA A 77 5.94 2.91 12.62
C ALA A 77 4.89 2.40 11.62
N VAL A 78 5.32 2.21 10.38
CA VAL A 78 4.50 1.72 9.27
C VAL A 78 5.15 0.47 8.70
N ASP A 79 4.40 -0.62 8.63
CA ASP A 79 4.91 -1.89 8.09
C ASP A 79 4.72 -1.98 6.58
N MET A 80 3.54 -1.62 6.08
CA MET A 80 3.20 -1.72 4.66
C MET A 80 2.58 -0.43 4.16
N VAL A 81 2.92 -0.07 2.93
CA VAL A 81 2.23 1.00 2.20
C VAL A 81 1.47 0.34 1.05
N ASN A 82 0.14 0.44 1.07
CA ASN A 82 -0.75 -0.10 0.05
C ASN A 82 -1.26 1.06 -0.80
N ILE A 83 -1.01 1.02 -2.11
CA ILE A 83 -1.09 2.19 -2.97
C ILE A 83 -2.25 2.09 -3.95
N PHE A 84 -3.18 3.05 -3.86
CA PHE A 84 -4.28 3.26 -4.77
C PHE A 84 -4.08 4.58 -5.52
N ARG A 85 -2.98 4.68 -6.25
CA ARG A 85 -2.65 5.86 -7.05
C ARG A 85 -2.33 5.42 -8.48
N LYS A 86 -2.42 6.35 -9.43
CA LYS A 86 -2.06 6.06 -10.83
C LYS A 86 -0.57 5.67 -10.90
N PRO A 87 -0.19 4.80 -11.86
CA PRO A 87 1.19 4.34 -11.98
C PRO A 87 2.24 5.45 -12.01
N ASP A 88 1.94 6.59 -12.64
CA ASP A 88 2.88 7.71 -12.75
C ASP A 88 3.17 8.40 -11.41
N ALA A 89 2.36 8.15 -10.39
CA ALA A 89 2.60 8.71 -9.06
C ALA A 89 3.54 7.85 -8.20
N LEU A 90 3.85 6.62 -8.64
CA LEU A 90 4.51 5.65 -7.76
C LEU A 90 5.99 5.95 -7.48
N VAL A 91 6.70 6.61 -8.37
CA VAL A 91 8.09 6.99 -8.11
C VAL A 91 8.15 7.97 -6.93
N ALA A 92 7.25 8.96 -6.90
CA ALA A 92 7.18 9.90 -5.78
C ALA A 92 6.80 9.20 -4.47
N VAL A 93 5.90 8.20 -4.54
CA VAL A 93 5.55 7.39 -3.37
C VAL A 93 6.75 6.58 -2.89
N ALA A 94 7.50 5.97 -3.82
CA ALA A 94 8.71 5.22 -3.48
C ALA A 94 9.73 6.09 -2.77
N GLU A 95 9.93 7.31 -3.24
CA GLU A 95 10.83 8.28 -2.60
C GLU A 95 10.39 8.60 -1.18
N ALA A 96 9.08 8.81 -0.98
CA ALA A 96 8.53 9.09 0.35
C ALA A 96 8.67 7.88 1.30
N VAL A 97 8.49 6.68 0.77
CA VAL A 97 8.67 5.43 1.52
C VAL A 97 10.10 5.28 1.98
N LEU A 98 11.06 5.50 1.07
CA LEU A 98 12.48 5.40 1.39
C LEU A 98 12.92 6.46 2.40
N ALA A 99 12.35 7.66 2.31
CA ALA A 99 12.67 8.74 3.24
C ALA A 99 12.25 8.41 4.70
N ARG A 100 11.23 7.58 4.88
CA ARG A 100 10.82 7.14 6.23
C ARG A 100 11.80 6.14 6.84
N GLY A 101 12.22 5.16 6.05
CA GLY A 101 13.17 4.14 6.48
C GLY A 101 12.61 2.99 7.32
N ASP A 102 11.32 3.02 7.66
CA ASP A 102 10.68 1.99 8.49
C ASP A 102 9.75 1.03 7.73
N VAL A 103 9.40 1.35 6.50
CA VAL A 103 8.46 0.55 5.71
C VAL A 103 9.13 -0.75 5.25
N LYS A 104 8.42 -1.86 5.39
CA LYS A 104 8.92 -3.20 5.03
C LYS A 104 8.39 -3.69 3.70
N CYS A 105 7.21 -3.24 3.29
CA CYS A 105 6.55 -3.68 2.06
C CYS A 105 5.92 -2.52 1.30
N PHE A 106 6.18 -2.50 0.00
CA PHE A 106 5.61 -1.56 -0.95
C PHE A 106 4.63 -2.36 -1.82
N TRP A 107 3.34 -2.07 -1.69
CA TRP A 107 2.28 -2.84 -2.34
C TRP A 107 1.47 -1.95 -3.29
N ALA A 108 1.61 -2.19 -4.59
CA ALA A 108 0.81 -1.53 -5.62
C ALA A 108 -0.42 -2.39 -5.93
N GLN A 109 -1.58 -1.82 -5.77
CA GLN A 109 -2.87 -2.50 -5.87
C GLN A 109 -3.12 -3.01 -7.29
N GLN A 110 -4.11 -3.89 -7.46
CA GLN A 110 -4.48 -4.47 -8.75
C GLN A 110 -4.66 -3.38 -9.83
N GLY A 111 -4.06 -3.59 -10.98
CA GLY A 111 -4.08 -2.64 -12.08
C GLY A 111 -2.99 -1.58 -12.02
N ILE A 112 -2.15 -1.60 -11.00
CA ILE A 112 -1.12 -0.57 -10.78
C ILE A 112 0.26 -1.21 -10.83
N VAL A 113 1.07 -0.79 -11.81
CA VAL A 113 2.45 -1.28 -12.00
C VAL A 113 3.35 -0.11 -12.32
N ASN A 114 4.48 -0.02 -11.64
CA ASN A 114 5.58 0.89 -11.98
C ASN A 114 6.89 0.21 -11.59
N ASN A 115 7.58 -0.36 -12.58
CA ASN A 115 8.79 -1.13 -12.33
C ASN A 115 9.97 -0.27 -11.87
N GLU A 116 10.02 0.99 -12.26
CA GLU A 116 11.04 1.91 -11.77
C GLU A 116 10.91 2.11 -10.26
N ALA A 117 9.71 2.44 -9.80
CA ALA A 117 9.44 2.61 -8.36
C ALA A 117 9.71 1.30 -7.60
N ALA A 118 9.28 0.18 -8.16
CA ALA A 118 9.48 -1.14 -7.55
C ALA A 118 10.97 -1.46 -7.36
N ARG A 119 11.79 -1.19 -8.38
CA ARG A 119 13.23 -1.41 -8.29
C ARG A 119 13.89 -0.53 -7.24
N MET A 120 13.43 0.72 -7.11
CA MET A 120 13.96 1.65 -6.10
C MET A 120 13.82 1.07 -4.69
N VAL A 121 12.62 0.59 -4.35
CA VAL A 121 12.36 0.10 -3.00
C VAL A 121 12.92 -1.30 -2.78
N GLU A 122 12.92 -2.16 -3.80
CA GLU A 122 13.53 -3.48 -3.72
C GLU A 122 15.04 -3.37 -3.45
N LYS A 123 15.70 -2.45 -4.12
CA LYS A 123 17.13 -2.19 -3.94
C LYS A 123 17.46 -1.76 -2.52
N ALA A 124 16.52 -1.11 -1.85
CA ALA A 124 16.67 -0.70 -0.44
C ALA A 124 16.29 -1.82 0.54
N GLY A 125 15.90 -2.99 0.06
CA GLY A 125 15.61 -4.15 0.90
C GLY A 125 14.14 -4.37 1.21
N LEU A 126 13.23 -3.58 0.64
CA LEU A 126 11.80 -3.77 0.87
C LEU A 126 11.26 -4.93 0.05
N LYS A 127 10.22 -5.58 0.56
CA LYS A 127 9.41 -6.48 -0.23
C LYS A 127 8.52 -5.67 -1.17
N VAL A 128 8.26 -6.21 -2.36
CA VAL A 128 7.46 -5.53 -3.38
C VAL A 128 6.36 -6.46 -3.88
N VAL A 129 5.13 -5.94 -3.91
CA VAL A 129 4.02 -6.60 -4.58
C VAL A 129 3.40 -5.58 -5.54
N GLN A 130 3.13 -5.99 -6.76
CA GLN A 130 2.51 -5.15 -7.77
C GLN A 130 1.35 -5.86 -8.44
N ASN A 131 0.32 -5.08 -8.82
CA ASN A 131 -0.82 -5.57 -9.59
C ASN A 131 -1.58 -6.69 -8.87
N ARG A 132 -1.72 -6.56 -7.56
CA ARG A 132 -2.48 -7.51 -6.74
C ARG A 132 -3.31 -6.76 -5.72
N CYS A 133 -4.48 -7.32 -5.37
CA CYS A 133 -5.36 -6.75 -4.36
C CYS A 133 -5.02 -7.36 -2.99
N THR A 134 -4.70 -6.52 -2.01
CA THR A 134 -4.39 -6.97 -0.65
C THR A 134 -5.53 -7.79 -0.04
N MET A 135 -6.78 -7.38 -0.27
CA MET A 135 -7.94 -8.10 0.23
C MET A 135 -8.03 -9.51 -0.36
N VAL A 136 -7.88 -9.62 -1.68
CA VAL A 136 -7.95 -10.91 -2.39
C VAL A 136 -6.81 -11.83 -1.95
N GLU A 137 -5.60 -11.31 -1.89
CA GLU A 137 -4.43 -12.11 -1.49
C GLU A 137 -4.52 -12.55 -0.05
N HIS A 138 -4.99 -11.69 0.85
CA HIS A 138 -5.17 -12.05 2.25
C HIS A 138 -6.26 -13.12 2.42
N ALA A 139 -7.38 -12.96 1.72
CA ALA A 139 -8.49 -13.90 1.81
C ALA A 139 -8.11 -15.30 1.28
N ALA A 140 -7.10 -15.39 0.42
CA ALA A 140 -6.64 -16.65 -0.16
C ALA A 140 -5.62 -17.40 0.72
N LEU A 141 -5.23 -16.83 1.84
CA LEU A 141 -4.26 -17.47 2.76
C LEU A 141 -4.84 -18.67 3.48
#